data_aef4e52fc88b97c28721e2ca062198e8
#
_entry.id   aef4e52fc88b97c28721e2ca062198e8
#
_cell.length_a   1.000
_cell.length_b   1.000
_cell.length_c   1.000
_cell.angle_alpha   90.00
_cell.angle_beta   90.00
_cell.angle_gamma   90.00
#
_symmetry.space_group_name_H-M   'P 1'
#
loop_
_entity.id
_entity.type
_entity.pdbx_description
1 polymer ?
#
loop_
_entity_poly.entity_id
_entity_poly.type
_entity_poly.pdbx_seq_one_letter_code
_entity_poly.pdbx_strand_id
1 'polypeptide(L)'
;MRDVQQRPIAYVMSHWIIGQDGEPELIAIYERHYSCYHYKDGRKRTQFVGPGEHLVLTTPARDALFVWRKFIDDSGQEGVNCAVFRNESPALSSTLIRVADAIADRCWPSQRHYTYVRAEAVASRNPGFCFLCAGWNRCGRTQGGLLVLENVRLGLLRFTRI
;
A
#
# COMPACT_ATOMS: atom_id res chain seq x y z
N MET A 1 1.30 -32.92 7.53
CA MET A 1 2.29 -31.84 7.70
C MET A 1 2.20 -30.75 6.62
N ARG A 2 1.05 -30.61 5.95
CA ARG A 2 0.87 -29.60 4.87
C ARG A 2 -0.04 -28.42 5.24
N ASP A 3 -0.55 -28.38 6.46
CA ASP A 3 -1.65 -27.46 6.81
C ASP A 3 -1.24 -26.20 7.58
N VAL A 4 -0.02 -26.15 8.12
CA VAL A 4 0.38 -25.06 9.02
C VAL A 4 0.85 -23.82 8.25
N GLN A 5 1.33 -23.98 7.02
CA GLN A 5 1.80 -22.85 6.21
C GLN A 5 0.70 -22.22 5.33
N GLN A 6 -0.40 -22.92 5.07
CA GLN A 6 -1.49 -22.38 4.24
C GLN A 6 -2.52 -21.54 5.03
N ARG A 7 -2.74 -21.86 6.31
CA ARG A 7 -3.70 -21.12 7.15
C ARG A 7 -3.36 -19.62 7.32
N PRO A 8 -2.10 -19.23 7.57
CA PRO A 8 -1.77 -17.81 7.65
C PRO A 8 -1.99 -17.05 6.34
N ILE A 9 -1.74 -17.69 5.18
CA ILE A 9 -1.94 -17.06 3.89
C ILE A 9 -3.43 -16.86 3.61
N ALA A 10 -4.25 -17.86 3.84
CA ALA A 10 -5.69 -17.76 3.65
C ALA A 10 -6.32 -16.72 4.57
N TYR A 11 -5.88 -16.62 5.82
CA TYR A 11 -6.34 -15.61 6.77
C TYR A 11 -5.87 -14.20 6.39
N VAL A 12 -4.61 -14.05 6.00
CA VAL A 12 -4.03 -12.78 5.55
C VAL A 12 -4.71 -12.29 4.28
N MET A 13 -5.12 -13.20 3.39
CA MET A 13 -5.83 -12.87 2.16
C MET A 13 -7.35 -12.71 2.34
N SER A 14 -7.87 -12.77 3.57
CA SER A 14 -9.33 -12.72 3.81
C SER A 14 -9.99 -11.42 3.35
N HIS A 15 -9.25 -10.30 3.34
CA HIS A 15 -9.74 -8.99 2.92
C HIS A 15 -9.29 -8.60 1.51
N TRP A 16 -8.17 -9.12 1.07
CA TRP A 16 -7.54 -8.76 -0.20
C TRP A 16 -7.48 -9.95 -1.15
N ILE A 17 -7.67 -9.67 -2.42
CA ILE A 17 -7.32 -10.55 -3.52
C ILE A 17 -6.29 -9.84 -4.40
N ILE A 18 -5.55 -10.61 -5.19
CA ILE A 18 -4.59 -10.05 -6.14
C ILE A 18 -5.35 -9.51 -7.34
N GLY A 19 -5.15 -8.21 -7.61
CA GLY A 19 -5.63 -7.54 -8.80
C GLY A 19 -4.54 -7.40 -9.86
N GLN A 20 -4.90 -6.79 -10.97
CA GLN A 20 -3.97 -6.52 -12.07
C GLN A 20 -3.93 -5.03 -12.39
N ASP A 21 -2.72 -4.55 -12.72
CA ASP A 21 -2.56 -3.22 -13.26
C ASP A 21 -3.34 -3.09 -14.58
N GLY A 22 -4.23 -2.12 -14.64
CA GLY A 22 -5.06 -1.90 -15.81
C GLY A 22 -6.48 -2.47 -15.75
N GLU A 23 -6.88 -3.16 -14.68
CA GLU A 23 -8.29 -3.54 -14.50
C GLU A 23 -9.17 -2.29 -14.49
N PRO A 24 -10.25 -2.24 -15.28
CA PRO A 24 -11.09 -1.03 -15.40
C PRO A 24 -11.64 -0.52 -14.07
N GLU A 25 -12.12 -1.40 -13.20
CA GLU A 25 -12.65 -1.03 -11.89
C GLU A 25 -11.56 -0.42 -10.98
N LEU A 26 -10.33 -0.91 -11.08
CA LEU A 26 -9.20 -0.43 -10.30
C LEU A 26 -8.67 0.90 -10.86
N ILE A 27 -8.67 1.07 -12.17
CA ILE A 27 -8.39 2.37 -12.80
C ILE A 27 -9.38 3.41 -12.28
N ALA A 28 -10.65 3.09 -12.21
CA ALA A 28 -11.68 4.00 -11.71
C ALA A 28 -11.43 4.42 -10.27
N ILE A 29 -11.01 3.51 -9.38
CA ILE A 29 -10.62 3.84 -8.01
C ILE A 29 -9.37 4.74 -8.00
N TYR A 30 -8.36 4.40 -8.77
CA TYR A 30 -7.13 5.18 -8.87
C TYR A 30 -7.38 6.61 -9.34
N GLU A 31 -8.26 6.81 -10.32
CA GLU A 31 -8.62 8.13 -10.84
C GLU A 31 -9.29 9.03 -9.79
N ARG A 32 -9.87 8.45 -8.75
CA ARG A 32 -10.41 9.17 -7.59
C ARG A 32 -9.38 9.43 -6.50
N HIS A 33 -8.18 8.85 -6.61
CA HIS A 33 -7.11 9.10 -5.65
C HIS A 33 -6.40 10.41 -5.95
N TYR A 34 -6.05 11.17 -4.91
CA TYR A 34 -5.45 12.51 -5.05
C TYR A 34 -4.10 12.50 -5.78
N SER A 35 -3.37 11.40 -5.78
CA SER A 35 -2.09 11.28 -6.48
C SER A 35 -2.23 10.98 -7.96
N CYS A 36 -3.44 10.78 -8.45
CA CYS A 36 -3.67 10.47 -9.85
C CYS A 36 -3.31 11.67 -10.74
N TYR A 37 -2.42 11.43 -11.69
CA TYR A 37 -2.12 12.40 -12.74
C TYR A 37 -3.19 12.30 -13.84
N HIS A 38 -3.82 13.42 -14.16
CA HIS A 38 -4.80 13.49 -15.24
C HIS A 38 -4.13 14.00 -16.52
N TYR A 39 -4.26 13.23 -17.61
CA TYR A 39 -3.71 13.62 -18.89
C TYR A 39 -4.49 14.80 -19.50
N LYS A 40 -3.77 15.83 -19.91
CA LYS A 40 -4.38 17.04 -20.49
C LYS A 40 -4.87 16.84 -21.92
N ASP A 41 -4.38 15.81 -22.63
CA ASP A 41 -4.73 15.51 -24.01
C ASP A 41 -5.95 14.59 -24.16
N GLY A 42 -6.63 14.25 -23.05
CA GLY A 42 -7.85 13.44 -23.08
C GLY A 42 -7.63 11.95 -23.30
N ARG A 43 -6.36 11.48 -23.38
CA ARG A 43 -6.10 10.05 -23.49
C ARG A 43 -6.62 9.28 -22.27
N LYS A 44 -7.07 8.05 -22.49
CA LYS A 44 -7.52 7.16 -21.42
C LYS A 44 -6.33 6.49 -20.75
N ARG A 45 -6.42 6.35 -19.43
CA ARG A 45 -5.44 5.60 -18.63
C ARG A 45 -5.61 4.10 -18.88
N THR A 46 -4.51 3.41 -19.09
CA THR A 46 -4.48 1.95 -19.27
C THR A 46 -3.75 1.24 -18.14
N GLN A 47 -2.93 1.96 -17.37
CA GLN A 47 -2.16 1.42 -16.25
C GLN A 47 -2.00 2.48 -15.16
N PHE A 48 -1.71 2.06 -13.93
CA PHE A 48 -1.60 2.95 -12.78
C PHE A 48 -0.41 2.65 -11.85
N VAL A 49 0.34 1.57 -12.05
CA VAL A 49 1.38 1.17 -11.11
C VAL A 49 2.69 1.90 -11.32
N GLY A 50 3.22 1.97 -12.49
CA GLY A 50 4.55 2.51 -12.75
C GLY A 50 5.67 1.47 -12.63
N PRO A 51 6.96 1.90 -12.70
CA PRO A 51 8.10 0.97 -12.78
C PRO A 51 8.40 0.25 -11.45
N GLY A 52 9.13 -0.86 -11.55
CA GLY A 52 9.59 -1.67 -10.41
C GLY A 52 8.74 -2.91 -10.18
N GLU A 53 9.18 -3.75 -9.24
CA GLU A 53 8.36 -4.85 -8.77
C GLU A 53 7.10 -4.30 -8.08
N HIS A 54 5.97 -4.95 -8.27
CA HIS A 54 4.73 -4.48 -7.68
C HIS A 54 3.77 -5.61 -7.32
N LEU A 55 2.82 -5.28 -6.45
CA LEU A 55 1.70 -6.12 -6.08
C LEU A 55 0.46 -5.23 -6.00
N VAL A 56 -0.56 -5.57 -6.76
CA VAL A 56 -1.85 -4.90 -6.74
C VAL A 56 -2.81 -5.72 -5.90
N LEU A 57 -3.41 -5.08 -4.89
CA LEU A 57 -4.41 -5.68 -4.02
C LEU A 57 -5.74 -4.97 -4.20
N THR A 58 -6.80 -5.73 -4.24
CA THR A 58 -8.16 -5.22 -4.25
C THR A 58 -9.07 -6.12 -3.41
N THR A 59 -10.21 -5.61 -3.01
CA THR A 59 -11.25 -6.42 -2.36
C THR A 59 -11.99 -7.28 -3.39
N PRO A 60 -12.63 -8.37 -2.97
CA PRO A 60 -13.48 -9.15 -3.88
C PRO A 60 -14.55 -8.31 -4.60
N ALA A 61 -15.08 -7.26 -3.94
CA ALA A 61 -16.05 -6.34 -4.52
C ALA A 61 -15.45 -5.24 -5.39
N ARG A 62 -14.11 -5.15 -5.51
CA ARG A 62 -13.41 -4.10 -6.28
C ARG A 62 -13.71 -2.69 -5.77
N ASP A 63 -13.84 -2.51 -4.45
CA ASP A 63 -14.14 -1.24 -3.80
C ASP A 63 -13.01 -0.70 -2.90
N ALA A 64 -11.84 -1.29 -2.99
CA ALA A 64 -10.61 -0.78 -2.40
C ALA A 64 -9.41 -1.16 -3.27
N LEU A 65 -8.39 -0.31 -3.23
CA LEU A 65 -7.15 -0.49 -4.00
C LEU A 65 -5.95 -0.23 -3.08
N PHE A 66 -5.00 -1.16 -3.10
CA PHE A 66 -3.71 -1.00 -2.45
C PHE A 66 -2.61 -1.45 -3.42
N VAL A 67 -1.63 -0.58 -3.68
CA VAL A 67 -0.52 -0.90 -4.58
C VAL A 67 0.78 -0.86 -3.80
N TRP A 68 1.42 -2.00 -3.67
CA TRP A 68 2.80 -2.12 -3.24
C TRP A 68 3.74 -2.02 -4.44
N ARG A 69 4.80 -1.24 -4.28
CA ARG A 69 5.83 -1.09 -5.32
C ARG A 69 7.21 -1.04 -4.68
N LYS A 70 8.11 -1.89 -5.17
CA LYS A 70 9.51 -1.87 -4.77
C LYS A 70 10.33 -1.18 -5.85
N PHE A 71 10.62 0.08 -5.62
CA PHE A 71 11.34 0.94 -6.54
C PHE A 71 11.97 2.09 -5.75
N ILE A 72 13.23 2.40 -6.01
CA ILE A 72 13.89 3.56 -5.41
C ILE A 72 13.58 4.78 -6.28
N ASP A 73 12.83 5.71 -5.73
CA ASP A 73 12.49 6.97 -6.39
C ASP A 73 13.56 8.05 -6.18
N ASP A 74 13.32 9.24 -6.71
CA ASP A 74 14.26 10.36 -6.61
C ASP A 74 14.50 10.85 -5.17
N SER A 75 13.61 10.51 -4.23
CA SER A 75 13.79 10.82 -2.80
C SER A 75 14.75 9.84 -2.09
N GLY A 76 15.12 8.74 -2.74
CA GLY A 76 16.07 7.75 -2.23
C GLY A 76 15.52 6.89 -1.09
N GLN A 77 14.20 6.82 -0.88
CA GLN A 77 13.62 5.97 0.15
C GLN A 77 13.86 4.48 -0.15
N GLU A 78 14.36 3.75 0.84
CA GLU A 78 14.54 2.31 0.75
C GLU A 78 13.36 1.57 1.35
N GLY A 79 13.01 0.41 0.76
CA GLY A 79 11.94 -0.46 1.21
C GLY A 79 10.86 -0.68 0.16
N VAL A 80 9.66 -1.00 0.61
CA VAL A 80 8.50 -1.23 -0.24
C VAL A 80 7.51 -0.09 -0.05
N ASN A 81 7.16 0.57 -1.13
CA ASN A 81 6.29 1.73 -1.13
C ASN A 81 4.83 1.32 -1.27
N CYS A 82 3.98 1.80 -0.36
CA CYS A 82 2.55 1.92 -0.63
C CYS A 82 2.36 3.11 -1.57
N ALA A 83 2.27 2.83 -2.87
CA ALA A 83 2.16 3.87 -3.89
C ALA A 83 0.76 4.45 -3.98
N VAL A 84 -0.26 3.62 -3.73
CA VAL A 84 -1.67 4.02 -3.74
C VAL A 84 -2.40 3.23 -2.66
N PHE A 85 -3.20 3.90 -1.86
CA PHE A 85 -4.21 3.28 -1.02
C PHE A 85 -5.48 4.11 -1.04
N ARG A 86 -6.57 3.50 -1.46
CA ARG A 86 -7.91 4.09 -1.39
C ARG A 86 -8.92 3.03 -0.99
N ASN A 87 -9.68 3.32 0.06
CA ASN A 87 -10.70 2.43 0.59
C ASN A 87 -12.08 3.08 0.40
N GLU A 88 -12.88 2.48 -0.47
CA GLU A 88 -14.30 2.83 -0.68
C GLU A 88 -15.21 1.71 -0.17
N SER A 89 -14.64 0.71 0.52
CA SER A 89 -15.35 -0.43 1.09
C SER A 89 -15.85 -0.14 2.51
N PRO A 90 -16.74 -0.97 3.05
CA PRO A 90 -17.15 -0.87 4.45
C PRO A 90 -16.09 -1.34 5.45
N ALA A 91 -15.00 -1.96 5.00
CA ALA A 91 -13.93 -2.43 5.86
C ALA A 91 -13.14 -1.25 6.44
N LEU A 92 -12.65 -1.42 7.68
CA LEU A 92 -11.83 -0.39 8.34
C LEU A 92 -10.47 -0.27 7.66
N SER A 93 -10.09 0.94 7.27
CA SER A 93 -8.83 1.20 6.54
C SER A 93 -7.59 0.69 7.27
N SER A 94 -7.51 0.88 8.58
CA SER A 94 -6.37 0.38 9.37
C SER A 94 -6.27 -1.15 9.36
N THR A 95 -7.38 -1.85 9.33
CA THR A 95 -7.40 -3.33 9.17
C THR A 95 -6.87 -3.74 7.81
N LEU A 96 -7.33 -3.07 6.74
CA LEU A 96 -6.86 -3.32 5.38
C LEU A 96 -5.34 -3.09 5.25
N ILE A 97 -4.84 -2.02 5.85
CA ILE A 97 -3.40 -1.71 5.84
C ILE A 97 -2.60 -2.79 6.58
N ARG A 98 -3.04 -3.24 7.76
CA ARG A 98 -2.36 -4.31 8.51
C ARG A 98 -2.27 -5.61 7.71
N VAL A 99 -3.35 -5.98 7.02
CA VAL A 99 -3.36 -7.17 6.18
C VAL A 99 -2.43 -6.98 4.98
N ALA A 100 -2.44 -5.80 4.37
CA ALA A 100 -1.50 -5.48 3.29
C ALA A 100 -0.04 -5.53 3.74
N ASP A 101 0.28 -5.05 4.95
CA ASP A 101 1.61 -5.19 5.56
C ASP A 101 2.04 -6.65 5.64
N ALA A 102 1.16 -7.51 6.15
CA ALA A 102 1.45 -8.95 6.29
C ALA A 102 1.66 -9.64 4.94
N ILE A 103 0.92 -9.23 3.91
CA ILE A 103 1.12 -9.74 2.54
C ILE A 103 2.48 -9.30 2.00
N ALA A 104 2.83 -8.03 2.16
CA ALA A 104 4.12 -7.50 1.72
C ALA A 104 5.30 -8.17 2.43
N ASP A 105 5.17 -8.48 3.73
CA ASP A 105 6.20 -9.21 4.47
C ASP A 105 6.50 -10.59 3.87
N ARG A 106 5.53 -11.21 3.23
CA ARG A 106 5.73 -12.49 2.54
C ARG A 106 6.40 -12.34 1.17
N CYS A 107 6.05 -11.26 0.46
CA CYS A 107 6.63 -10.98 -0.86
C CYS A 107 8.06 -10.44 -0.75
N TRP A 108 8.30 -9.59 0.24
CA TRP A 108 9.58 -8.90 0.47
C TRP A 108 9.92 -8.93 1.96
N PRO A 109 10.44 -10.06 2.48
CA PRO A 109 10.74 -10.22 3.91
C PRO A 109 11.68 -9.16 4.45
N SER A 110 11.40 -8.68 5.65
CA SER A 110 12.26 -7.73 6.40
C SER A 110 12.47 -6.37 5.73
N GLN A 111 11.66 -6.03 4.74
CA GLN A 111 11.71 -4.72 4.11
C GLN A 111 10.88 -3.70 4.91
N ARG A 112 11.39 -2.49 5.01
CA ARG A 112 10.65 -1.33 5.52
C ARG A 112 9.49 -1.03 4.58
N HIS A 113 8.31 -0.76 5.14
CA HIS A 113 7.18 -0.24 4.38
C HIS A 113 7.12 1.27 4.56
N TYR A 114 6.85 2.01 3.50
CA TYR A 114 6.72 3.46 3.57
C TYR A 114 5.65 3.96 2.60
N THR A 115 5.17 5.17 2.86
CA THR A 115 4.23 5.86 1.98
C THR A 115 4.42 7.38 2.07
N TYR A 116 3.96 8.07 1.06
CA TYR A 116 3.90 9.53 1.03
C TYR A 116 2.46 10.00 1.20
N VAL A 117 2.27 11.01 2.02
CA VAL A 117 0.95 11.64 2.21
C VAL A 117 1.05 13.12 1.91
N ARG A 118 0.22 13.58 0.99
CA ARG A 118 0.05 15.01 0.73
C ARG A 118 -0.98 15.56 1.71
N ALA A 119 -0.53 16.24 2.76
CA ALA A 119 -1.37 16.72 3.84
C ALA A 119 -2.51 17.64 3.36
N GLU A 120 -2.23 18.48 2.37
CA GLU A 120 -3.20 19.44 1.82
C GLU A 120 -4.34 18.78 1.04
N ALA A 121 -4.09 17.58 0.49
CA ALA A 121 -5.06 16.85 -0.32
C ALA A 121 -5.98 15.95 0.52
N VAL A 122 -5.71 15.81 1.81
CA VAL A 122 -6.48 14.96 2.71
C VAL A 122 -7.35 15.83 3.60
N ALA A 123 -8.66 15.57 3.62
CA ALA A 123 -9.65 16.33 4.41
C ALA A 123 -9.58 16.07 5.92
N SER A 124 -8.55 15.39 6.41
CA SER A 124 -8.35 15.06 7.82
C SER A 124 -7.43 16.05 8.51
N ARG A 125 -7.73 16.38 9.78
CA ARG A 125 -6.81 17.11 10.66
C ARG A 125 -5.56 16.31 10.99
N ASN A 126 -5.58 15.01 10.77
CA ASN A 126 -4.48 14.09 11.03
C ASN A 126 -4.17 13.27 9.76
N PRO A 127 -3.47 13.87 8.77
CA PRO A 127 -3.13 13.18 7.52
C PRO A 127 -2.38 11.86 7.79
N GLY A 128 -2.80 10.80 7.12
CA GLY A 128 -2.23 9.46 7.31
C GLY A 128 -2.73 8.74 8.57
N PHE A 129 -3.82 9.21 9.19
CA PHE A 129 -4.36 8.64 10.43
C PHE A 129 -4.61 7.13 10.34
N CYS A 130 -5.13 6.64 9.22
CA CYS A 130 -5.37 5.21 9.04
C CYS A 130 -4.06 4.38 9.10
N PHE A 131 -2.97 4.91 8.59
CA PHE A 131 -1.64 4.30 8.71
C PHE A 131 -1.15 4.34 10.15
N LEU A 132 -1.31 5.45 10.85
CA LEU A 132 -0.95 5.55 12.27
C LEU A 132 -1.73 4.54 13.11
N CYS A 133 -3.03 4.37 12.85
CA CYS A 133 -3.86 3.35 13.50
C CYS A 133 -3.41 1.93 13.16
N ALA A 134 -2.78 1.72 12.01
CA ALA A 134 -2.21 0.44 11.61
C ALA A 134 -0.81 0.19 12.20
N GLY A 135 -0.29 1.11 13.01
CA GLY A 135 1.01 0.96 13.67
C GLY A 135 2.18 1.60 12.93
N TRP A 136 1.92 2.38 11.90
CA TRP A 136 2.95 3.14 11.19
C TRP A 136 3.30 4.42 11.97
N ASN A 137 4.46 5.00 11.67
CA ASN A 137 4.95 6.23 12.30
C ASN A 137 5.31 7.26 11.24
N ARG A 138 5.16 8.53 11.59
CA ARG A 138 5.73 9.62 10.80
C ARG A 138 7.23 9.63 10.97
N CYS A 139 7.98 9.67 9.87
CA CYS A 139 9.44 9.65 9.93
C CYS A 139 10.10 10.85 9.25
N GLY A 140 9.34 11.73 8.60
CA GLY A 140 9.91 12.93 7.99
C GLY A 140 9.03 13.52 6.90
N ARG A 141 9.69 14.36 6.08
CA ARG A 141 9.10 14.97 4.89
C ARG A 141 10.07 14.88 3.72
N THR A 142 9.54 14.80 2.52
CA THR A 142 10.34 14.96 1.31
C THR A 142 10.69 16.42 1.07
N GLN A 143 11.64 16.71 0.18
CA GLN A 143 11.96 18.08 -0.24
C GLN A 143 10.73 18.78 -0.82
N GLY A 144 9.83 18.05 -1.49
CA GLY A 144 8.57 18.57 -2.01
C GLY A 144 7.45 18.75 -0.97
N GLY A 145 7.72 18.49 0.31
CA GLY A 145 6.78 18.72 1.41
C GLY A 145 5.81 17.58 1.71
N LEU A 146 5.95 16.42 1.06
CA LEU A 146 5.13 15.25 1.38
C LEU A 146 5.52 14.67 2.73
N LEU A 147 4.54 14.32 3.55
CA LEU A 147 4.77 13.54 4.76
C LEU A 147 5.23 12.13 4.38
N VAL A 148 6.24 11.63 5.09
CA VAL A 148 6.68 10.24 4.96
C VAL A 148 6.26 9.48 6.22
N LEU A 149 5.52 8.41 6.02
CA LEU A 149 5.17 7.46 7.07
C LEU A 149 5.85 6.14 6.78
N GLU A 150 6.23 5.43 7.83
CA GLU A 150 6.89 4.14 7.71
C GLU A 150 6.39 3.13 8.73
N ASN A 151 6.54 1.87 8.36
CA ASN A 151 6.46 0.75 9.26
C ASN A 151 7.74 -0.07 9.10
N VAL A 152 8.61 -0.01 10.11
CA VAL A 152 9.85 -0.78 10.12
C VAL A 152 9.50 -2.22 10.49
N ARG A 153 9.59 -3.11 9.52
CA ARG A 153 9.29 -4.54 9.69
C ARG A 153 10.52 -5.25 10.23
N LEU A 154 10.51 -5.51 11.52
CA LEU A 154 11.50 -6.37 12.14
C LEU A 154 11.11 -7.81 11.82
N GLY A 155 11.65 -8.33 10.73
CA GLY A 155 11.30 -9.64 10.21
C GLY A 155 11.50 -10.77 11.22
N LEU A 156 11.09 -11.97 10.85
CA LEU A 156 11.16 -13.24 11.59
C LEU A 156 12.55 -13.57 12.21
N LEU A 157 13.58 -12.78 11.94
CA LEU A 157 14.93 -12.95 12.47
C LEU A 157 15.06 -12.80 13.99
N ARG A 158 14.02 -12.29 14.69
CA ARG A 158 14.03 -12.22 16.14
C ARG A 158 13.68 -13.54 16.84
N PHE A 159 13.14 -14.51 16.12
CA PHE A 159 12.75 -15.79 16.71
C PHE A 159 13.82 -16.89 16.64
N THR A 160 14.96 -16.60 16.03
CA THR A 160 16.05 -17.56 15.87
C THR A 160 17.26 -17.32 16.78
N ARG A 161 17.12 -16.41 17.77
CA ARG A 161 18.11 -16.26 18.84
C ARG A 161 17.50 -16.68 20.19
N ILE A 162 17.50 -17.95 20.38
CA ILE A 162 17.52 -18.57 21.71
C ILE A 162 18.82 -19.35 21.78
#